data_f90c1c35038fffff20fc0652d25b5879
#
_entry.id   f90c1c35038fffff20fc0652d25b5879
#
_cell.length_a   1.000
_cell.length_b   1.000
_cell.length_c   1.000
_cell.angle_alpha   90.00
_cell.angle_beta   90.00
_cell.angle_gamma   90.00
#
_symmetry.space_group_name_H-M   'P 1'
#
loop_
_entity.id
_entity.type
_entity.pdbx_description
1 polymer ?
#
loop_
_entity_poly.entity_id
_entity_poly.type
_entity_poly.pdbx_seq_one_letter_code
_entity_poly.pdbx_strand_id
1 'polypeptide(L)'
;MGKGGSNEIKETEAQKAAADVATEQWDIYKNDLQQYEDIFMDKVDDLNDEEQYDKLAGTAALGTAQAFGEARIGLSDSLAAGGVDPTSGKYQEAMSALETDQALSQTDTTNRAQSSQQDKFVAGLKDVVSIGAGQKAESLAGMGDVANTSLRKATNDAQTSFQNKQATAGLVGTLAGGATAYGLGQMNAPVAAGNKKIGPTASVLQNKGY
;
A
#
# COMPACT_ATOMS: atom_id res chain seq x y z
N MET A 1 -54.65 0.61 8.34
CA MET A 1 -53.45 1.44 8.13
C MET A 1 -52.24 0.65 8.61
N GLY A 2 -51.58 -0.01 7.65
CA GLY A 2 -50.36 -0.77 7.93
C GLY A 2 -49.19 0.17 8.11
N LYS A 3 -48.63 0.23 9.32
CA LYS A 3 -47.42 0.93 9.63
C LYS A 3 -46.26 0.13 9.03
N GLY A 4 -45.81 0.52 7.85
CA GLY A 4 -44.60 0.00 7.22
C GLY A 4 -43.43 0.21 8.16
N GLY A 5 -42.95 -0.85 8.79
CA GLY A 5 -41.70 -0.81 9.55
C GLY A 5 -40.57 -0.58 8.59
N SER A 6 -39.87 0.55 8.73
CA SER A 6 -38.63 0.83 8.07
C SER A 6 -37.64 -0.30 8.35
N ASN A 7 -37.20 -1.00 7.30
CA ASN A 7 -36.13 -1.99 7.35
C ASN A 7 -34.77 -1.25 7.29
N GLU A 8 -34.62 -0.22 8.09
CA GLU A 8 -33.36 0.49 8.21
C GLU A 8 -32.38 -0.40 8.95
N ILE A 9 -31.33 -0.81 8.25
CA ILE A 9 -30.21 -1.57 8.84
C ILE A 9 -29.44 -0.57 9.69
N LYS A 10 -29.66 -0.63 10.99
CA LYS A 10 -28.94 0.22 11.95
C LYS A 10 -27.50 -0.29 12.07
N GLU A 11 -26.56 0.65 12.02
CA GLU A 11 -25.16 0.38 12.32
C GLU A 11 -25.04 -0.36 13.66
N THR A 12 -24.20 -1.40 13.66
CA THR A 12 -23.93 -2.16 14.87
C THR A 12 -22.96 -1.41 15.77
N GLU A 13 -23.00 -1.66 17.08
CA GLU A 13 -22.04 -1.10 18.05
C GLU A 13 -20.57 -1.37 17.63
N ALA A 14 -20.31 -2.56 17.03
CA ALA A 14 -18.98 -2.91 16.51
C ALA A 14 -18.57 -2.05 15.30
N GLN A 15 -19.53 -1.65 14.45
CA GLN A 15 -19.24 -0.74 13.31
C GLN A 15 -18.89 0.65 13.79
N LYS A 16 -19.60 1.15 14.78
CA LYS A 16 -19.32 2.45 15.39
C LYS A 16 -17.96 2.46 16.06
N ALA A 17 -17.66 1.46 16.89
CA ALA A 17 -16.36 1.32 17.55
C ALA A 17 -15.21 1.23 16.55
N ALA A 18 -15.40 0.55 15.41
CA ALA A 18 -14.40 0.49 14.35
C ALA A 18 -14.21 1.81 13.61
N ALA A 19 -15.29 2.56 13.38
CA ALA A 19 -15.21 3.90 12.80
C ALA A 19 -14.51 4.88 13.75
N ASP A 20 -14.79 4.78 15.05
CA ASP A 20 -14.12 5.60 16.08
C ASP A 20 -12.61 5.32 16.11
N VAL A 21 -12.19 4.04 16.12
CA VAL A 21 -10.78 3.65 16.06
C VAL A 21 -10.12 4.12 14.76
N ALA A 22 -10.78 3.99 13.62
CA ALA A 22 -10.24 4.47 12.35
C ALA A 22 -10.08 6.01 12.34
N THR A 23 -11.01 6.73 12.95
CA THR A 23 -10.93 8.19 13.09
C THR A 23 -9.77 8.57 14.00
N GLU A 24 -9.62 7.91 15.14
CA GLU A 24 -8.50 8.16 16.07
C GLU A 24 -7.15 7.86 15.42
N GLN A 25 -7.02 6.76 14.68
CA GLN A 25 -5.80 6.46 13.92
C GLN A 25 -5.50 7.50 12.84
N TRP A 26 -6.54 7.98 12.15
CA TRP A 26 -6.38 9.06 11.17
C TRP A 26 -5.94 10.37 11.81
N ASP A 27 -6.47 10.70 12.97
CA ASP A 27 -6.10 11.92 13.70
C ASP A 27 -4.66 11.85 14.20
N ILE A 28 -4.22 10.70 14.73
CA ILE A 28 -2.81 10.45 15.12
C ILE A 28 -1.91 10.59 13.89
N TYR A 29 -2.26 9.95 12.79
CA TYR A 29 -1.49 10.06 11.55
C TYR A 29 -1.35 11.52 11.11
N LYS A 30 -2.46 12.22 10.98
CA LYS A 30 -2.49 13.58 10.45
C LYS A 30 -1.80 14.60 11.36
N ASN A 31 -1.93 14.45 12.68
CA ASN A 31 -1.40 15.43 13.62
C ASN A 31 0.05 15.12 14.06
N ASP A 32 0.40 13.84 14.14
CA ASP A 32 1.67 13.42 14.73
C ASP A 32 2.66 12.83 13.71
N LEU A 33 2.18 12.04 12.72
CA LEU A 33 3.05 11.30 11.82
C LEU A 33 3.29 11.97 10.47
N GLN A 34 2.29 12.61 9.90
CA GLN A 34 2.37 13.24 8.57
C GLN A 34 3.52 14.24 8.47
N GLN A 35 3.74 15.04 9.53
CA GLN A 35 4.84 16.01 9.55
C GLN A 35 6.23 15.37 9.39
N TYR A 36 6.41 14.14 9.91
CA TYR A 36 7.68 13.42 9.77
C TYR A 36 7.86 12.84 8.36
N GLU A 37 6.78 12.45 7.72
CA GLU A 37 6.80 12.02 6.32
C GLU A 37 7.16 13.20 5.40
N ASP A 38 6.56 14.36 5.62
CA ASP A 38 6.86 15.57 4.85
C ASP A 38 8.34 15.96 5.02
N ILE A 39 8.86 15.97 6.27
CA ILE A 39 10.28 16.22 6.54
C ILE A 39 11.18 15.17 5.88
N PHE A 40 10.75 13.90 5.87
CA PHE A 40 11.54 12.83 5.24
C PHE A 40 11.56 12.99 3.71
N MET A 41 10.42 13.30 3.09
CA MET A 41 10.34 13.58 1.65
C MET A 41 11.20 14.77 1.26
N ASP A 42 11.13 15.89 2.01
CA ASP A 42 11.97 17.06 1.80
C ASP A 42 13.47 16.70 1.88
N LYS A 43 13.85 15.86 2.86
CA LYS A 43 15.23 15.40 3.00
C LYS A 43 15.68 14.49 1.87
N VAL A 44 14.79 13.67 1.33
CA VAL A 44 15.09 12.86 0.15
C VAL A 44 15.25 13.73 -1.09
N ASP A 45 14.38 14.74 -1.26
CA ASP A 45 14.48 15.70 -2.36
C ASP A 45 15.77 16.53 -2.28
N ASP A 46 16.16 17.01 -1.07
CA ASP A 46 17.44 17.69 -0.81
C ASP A 46 18.66 16.88 -1.33
N LEU A 47 18.58 15.53 -1.35
CA LEU A 47 19.67 14.69 -1.86
C LEU A 47 19.90 14.86 -3.37
N ASN A 48 18.89 15.31 -4.11
CA ASN A 48 18.98 15.54 -5.56
C ASN A 48 19.23 17.00 -5.93
N ASP A 49 19.45 17.87 -4.95
CA ASP A 49 19.73 19.27 -5.20
C ASP A 49 21.07 19.49 -5.92
N GLU A 50 21.10 20.39 -6.89
CA GLU A 50 22.29 20.76 -7.64
C GLU A 50 23.45 21.17 -6.72
N GLU A 51 23.15 21.86 -5.62
CA GLU A 51 24.14 22.26 -4.62
C GLU A 51 24.90 21.07 -3.99
N GLN A 52 24.25 19.91 -3.83
CA GLN A 52 24.89 18.71 -3.32
C GLN A 52 25.91 18.15 -4.34
N TYR A 53 25.54 18.13 -5.61
CA TYR A 53 26.43 17.70 -6.70
C TYR A 53 27.62 18.64 -6.86
N ASP A 54 27.39 19.95 -6.76
CA ASP A 54 28.46 20.96 -6.82
C ASP A 54 29.43 20.83 -5.64
N LYS A 55 28.94 20.63 -4.43
CA LYS A 55 29.77 20.36 -3.24
C LYS A 55 30.65 19.12 -3.42
N LEU A 56 30.05 18.04 -3.96
CA LEU A 56 30.79 16.81 -4.22
C LEU A 56 31.86 17.01 -5.30
N ALA A 57 31.53 17.70 -6.38
CA ALA A 57 32.49 18.05 -7.44
C ALA A 57 33.64 18.93 -6.90
N GLY A 58 33.31 19.94 -6.09
CA GLY A 58 34.31 20.80 -5.44
C GLY A 58 35.22 20.02 -4.48
N THR A 59 34.64 19.12 -3.67
CA THR A 59 35.42 18.27 -2.75
C THR A 59 36.36 17.31 -3.51
N ALA A 60 35.84 16.69 -4.58
CA ALA A 60 36.64 15.81 -5.45
C ALA A 60 37.76 16.58 -6.11
N ALA A 61 37.50 17.80 -6.61
CA ALA A 61 38.50 18.65 -7.21
C ALA A 61 39.62 19.05 -6.22
N LEU A 62 39.25 19.46 -5.01
CA LEU A 62 40.20 19.80 -3.94
C LEU A 62 41.08 18.61 -3.56
N GLY A 63 40.48 17.45 -3.29
CA GLY A 63 41.20 16.25 -2.92
C GLY A 63 42.18 15.79 -4.02
N THR A 64 41.72 15.83 -5.27
CA THR A 64 42.57 15.50 -6.42
C THR A 64 43.70 16.52 -6.60
N ALA A 65 43.42 17.82 -6.49
CA ALA A 65 44.45 18.87 -6.60
C ALA A 65 45.52 18.75 -5.51
N GLN A 66 45.14 18.41 -4.28
CA GLN A 66 46.08 18.18 -3.18
C GLN A 66 46.97 16.97 -3.48
N ALA A 67 46.40 15.81 -3.81
CA ALA A 67 47.15 14.59 -4.09
C ALA A 67 48.10 14.75 -5.26
N PHE A 68 47.68 15.42 -6.36
CA PHE A 68 48.52 15.66 -7.51
C PHE A 68 49.51 16.81 -7.27
N GLY A 69 49.24 17.74 -6.36
CA GLY A 69 50.20 18.72 -5.88
C GLY A 69 51.43 18.06 -5.24
N GLU A 70 51.20 17.11 -4.33
CA GLU A 70 52.26 16.30 -3.71
C GLU A 70 52.99 15.43 -4.73
N ALA A 71 52.23 14.77 -5.65
CA ALA A 71 52.84 13.98 -6.73
C ALA A 71 53.70 14.82 -7.66
N ARG A 72 53.33 16.07 -7.94
CA ARG A 72 54.09 17.02 -8.79
C ARG A 72 55.40 17.38 -8.14
N ILE A 73 55.44 17.65 -6.84
CA ILE A 73 56.64 17.90 -6.06
C ILE A 73 57.56 16.65 -6.12
N GLY A 74 57.00 15.48 -5.78
CA GLY A 74 57.77 14.24 -5.81
C GLY A 74 58.32 13.87 -7.18
N LEU A 75 57.61 14.13 -8.26
CA LEU A 75 58.07 13.92 -9.63
C LEU A 75 59.21 14.90 -9.98
N SER A 76 59.05 16.17 -9.64
CA SER A 76 60.08 17.20 -9.85
C SER A 76 61.39 16.83 -9.14
N ASP A 77 61.30 16.44 -7.85
CA ASP A 77 62.48 16.03 -7.06
C ASP A 77 63.12 14.77 -7.63
N SER A 78 62.34 13.81 -8.08
CA SER A 78 62.83 12.57 -8.70
C SER A 78 63.55 12.84 -10.01
N LEU A 79 62.99 13.71 -10.86
CA LEU A 79 63.63 14.10 -12.14
C LEU A 79 64.91 14.88 -11.91
N ALA A 80 64.94 15.79 -10.93
CA ALA A 80 66.11 16.55 -10.55
C ALA A 80 67.23 15.62 -10.00
N ALA A 81 66.90 14.67 -9.13
CA ALA A 81 67.83 13.66 -8.61
C ALA A 81 68.39 12.78 -9.75
N GLY A 82 67.59 12.54 -10.81
CA GLY A 82 68.02 11.84 -12.03
C GLY A 82 68.87 12.72 -13.00
N GLY A 83 69.11 13.96 -12.66
CA GLY A 83 69.91 14.90 -13.52
C GLY A 83 69.15 15.40 -14.75
N VAL A 84 67.82 15.36 -14.73
CA VAL A 84 66.97 15.86 -15.84
C VAL A 84 66.83 17.36 -15.71
N ASP A 85 67.19 18.06 -16.77
CA ASP A 85 67.06 19.51 -16.84
C ASP A 85 65.58 19.93 -16.84
N PRO A 86 65.17 20.85 -15.98
CA PRO A 86 63.76 21.33 -15.91
C PRO A 86 63.26 21.99 -17.22
N THR A 87 64.15 22.43 -18.07
CA THR A 87 63.83 23.02 -19.39
C THR A 87 63.78 21.99 -20.53
N SER A 88 64.16 20.74 -20.23
CA SER A 88 64.20 19.67 -21.23
C SER A 88 62.76 19.16 -21.60
N GLY A 89 62.61 18.69 -22.82
CA GLY A 89 61.39 18.07 -23.31
C GLY A 89 60.95 16.88 -22.46
N LYS A 90 61.89 16.11 -21.89
CA LYS A 90 61.61 14.99 -20.99
C LYS A 90 60.93 15.44 -19.70
N TYR A 91 61.38 16.56 -19.11
CA TYR A 91 60.74 17.12 -17.93
C TYR A 91 59.33 17.61 -18.24
N GLN A 92 59.16 18.35 -19.34
CA GLN A 92 57.86 18.88 -19.77
C GLN A 92 56.88 17.77 -20.10
N GLU A 93 57.30 16.70 -20.77
CA GLU A 93 56.47 15.54 -21.07
C GLU A 93 55.99 14.84 -19.81
N ALA A 94 56.87 14.61 -18.83
CA ALA A 94 56.52 13.99 -17.57
C ALA A 94 55.51 14.84 -16.77
N MET A 95 55.66 16.15 -16.72
CA MET A 95 54.74 17.06 -16.05
C MET A 95 53.38 17.13 -16.77
N SER A 96 53.37 17.16 -18.10
CA SER A 96 52.15 17.16 -18.90
C SER A 96 51.38 15.83 -18.77
N ALA A 97 52.09 14.70 -18.69
CA ALA A 97 51.45 13.40 -18.41
C ALA A 97 50.77 13.42 -17.06
N LEU A 98 51.43 13.95 -16.00
CA LEU A 98 50.84 14.07 -14.66
C LEU A 98 49.62 15.00 -14.63
N GLU A 99 49.62 16.10 -15.41
CA GLU A 99 48.44 16.97 -15.55
C GLU A 99 47.26 16.25 -16.22
N THR A 100 47.55 15.45 -17.24
CA THR A 100 46.52 14.62 -17.90
C THR A 100 45.94 13.59 -16.93
N ASP A 101 46.78 12.92 -16.17
CA ASP A 101 46.34 11.96 -15.14
C ASP A 101 45.51 12.64 -14.04
N GLN A 102 45.87 13.86 -13.65
CA GLN A 102 45.09 14.67 -12.72
C GLN A 102 43.71 14.96 -13.27
N ALA A 103 43.57 15.40 -14.51
CA ALA A 103 42.29 15.70 -15.14
C ALA A 103 41.39 14.45 -15.24
N LEU A 104 41.97 13.31 -15.63
CA LEU A 104 41.25 12.03 -15.67
C LEU A 104 40.82 11.58 -14.27
N SER A 105 41.71 11.65 -13.28
CA SER A 105 41.39 11.27 -11.89
C SER A 105 40.34 12.17 -11.27
N GLN A 106 40.38 13.47 -11.54
CA GLN A 106 39.35 14.40 -11.07
C GLN A 106 37.98 14.07 -11.66
N THR A 107 37.94 13.81 -12.98
CA THR A 107 36.69 13.44 -13.67
C THR A 107 36.11 12.13 -13.10
N ASP A 108 36.93 11.10 -12.92
CA ASP A 108 36.53 9.81 -12.39
C ASP A 108 36.03 9.93 -10.94
N THR A 109 36.76 10.67 -10.09
CA THR A 109 36.35 10.88 -8.68
C THR A 109 35.04 11.66 -8.58
N THR A 110 34.86 12.69 -9.40
CA THR A 110 33.62 13.46 -9.47
C THR A 110 32.47 12.59 -9.91
N ASN A 111 32.63 11.81 -10.99
CA ASN A 111 31.58 10.92 -11.49
C ASN A 111 31.17 9.87 -10.47
N ARG A 112 32.13 9.25 -9.76
CA ARG A 112 31.82 8.28 -8.70
C ARG A 112 31.07 8.92 -7.54
N ALA A 113 31.47 10.11 -7.11
CA ALA A 113 30.81 10.84 -6.04
C ALA A 113 29.36 11.19 -6.41
N GLN A 114 29.14 11.67 -7.63
CA GLN A 114 27.82 12.00 -8.15
C GLN A 114 26.93 10.76 -8.35
N SER A 115 27.49 9.65 -8.86
CA SER A 115 26.76 8.38 -8.96
C SER A 115 26.35 7.85 -7.59
N SER A 116 27.25 7.92 -6.59
CA SER A 116 26.92 7.54 -5.22
C SER A 116 25.82 8.41 -4.62
N GLN A 117 25.78 9.69 -4.95
CA GLN A 117 24.70 10.59 -4.52
C GLN A 117 23.37 10.23 -5.17
N GLN A 118 23.39 9.91 -6.46
CA GLN A 118 22.20 9.42 -7.19
C GLN A 118 21.66 8.11 -6.59
N ASP A 119 22.55 7.19 -6.23
CA ASP A 119 22.15 5.94 -5.57
C ASP A 119 21.46 6.19 -4.23
N LYS A 120 21.96 7.15 -3.43
CA LYS A 120 21.34 7.56 -2.18
C LYS A 120 19.95 8.16 -2.41
N PHE A 121 19.79 9.02 -3.39
CA PHE A 121 18.50 9.60 -3.76
C PHE A 121 17.51 8.50 -4.18
N VAL A 122 17.91 7.59 -5.06
CA VAL A 122 17.05 6.46 -5.50
C VAL A 122 16.69 5.54 -4.34
N ALA A 123 17.61 5.29 -3.41
CA ALA A 123 17.33 4.53 -2.19
C ALA A 123 16.29 5.25 -1.32
N GLY A 124 16.47 6.56 -1.09
CA GLY A 124 15.51 7.40 -0.36
C GLY A 124 14.12 7.39 -0.99
N LEU A 125 14.02 7.50 -2.33
CA LEU A 125 12.74 7.38 -3.03
C LEU A 125 12.08 6.01 -2.84
N LYS A 126 12.85 4.92 -2.81
CA LYS A 126 12.31 3.59 -2.50
C LYS A 126 11.74 3.52 -1.10
N ASP A 127 12.42 4.15 -0.13
CA ASP A 127 11.95 4.18 1.26
C ASP A 127 10.66 5.00 1.38
N VAL A 128 10.54 6.16 0.70
CA VAL A 128 9.29 6.94 0.60
C VAL A 128 8.15 6.09 0.05
N VAL A 129 8.40 5.38 -1.07
CA VAL A 129 7.38 4.50 -1.68
C VAL A 129 7.00 3.35 -0.74
N SER A 130 7.96 2.77 -0.02
CA SER A 130 7.72 1.68 0.94
C SER A 130 6.87 2.13 2.12
N ILE A 131 7.15 3.33 2.67
CA ILE A 131 6.36 3.93 3.74
C ILE A 131 4.92 4.16 3.25
N GLY A 132 4.73 4.82 2.12
CA GLY A 132 3.41 5.08 1.55
C GLY A 132 2.63 3.82 1.17
N ALA A 133 3.31 2.80 0.64
CA ALA A 133 2.69 1.51 0.31
C ALA A 133 2.32 0.69 1.55
N GLY A 134 3.19 0.69 2.59
CA GLY A 134 2.96 0.00 3.85
C GLY A 134 1.74 0.55 4.59
N GLN A 135 1.67 1.85 4.75
CA GLN A 135 0.54 2.53 5.40
C GLN A 135 -0.78 2.31 4.67
N LYS A 136 -0.76 2.37 3.34
CA LYS A 136 -1.95 2.12 2.51
C LYS A 136 -2.43 0.68 2.61
N ALA A 137 -1.52 -0.28 2.59
CA ALA A 137 -1.84 -1.71 2.68
C ALA A 137 -2.41 -2.07 4.06
N GLU A 138 -1.82 -1.55 5.14
CA GLU A 138 -2.23 -1.83 6.51
C GLU A 138 -3.59 -1.19 6.84
N SER A 139 -3.81 0.05 6.40
CA SER A 139 -5.08 0.75 6.53
C SER A 139 -6.20 0.04 5.75
N LEU A 140 -5.95 -0.38 4.51
CA LEU A 140 -6.94 -1.08 3.68
C LEU A 140 -7.24 -2.49 4.20
N ALA A 141 -6.26 -3.23 4.72
CA ALA A 141 -6.47 -4.56 5.31
C ALA A 141 -7.34 -4.47 6.57
N GLY A 142 -7.00 -3.55 7.48
CA GLY A 142 -7.80 -3.32 8.69
C GLY A 142 -9.25 -2.89 8.41
N MET A 143 -9.45 -1.98 7.48
CA MET A 143 -10.78 -1.54 7.04
C MET A 143 -11.56 -2.67 6.35
N GLY A 144 -10.90 -3.49 5.53
CA GLY A 144 -11.51 -4.61 4.84
C GLY A 144 -12.05 -5.69 5.79
N ASP A 145 -11.29 -6.04 6.82
CA ASP A 145 -11.68 -7.03 7.81
C ASP A 145 -12.84 -6.55 8.69
N VAL A 146 -12.82 -5.29 9.10
CA VAL A 146 -13.91 -4.67 9.86
C VAL A 146 -15.17 -4.59 9.01
N ALA A 147 -15.08 -4.15 7.76
CA ALA A 147 -16.22 -4.07 6.85
C ALA A 147 -16.84 -5.45 6.59
N ASN A 148 -16.02 -6.47 6.36
CA ASN A 148 -16.49 -7.86 6.15
C ASN A 148 -17.16 -8.44 7.40
N THR A 149 -16.59 -8.22 8.58
CA THR A 149 -17.16 -8.70 9.85
C THR A 149 -18.48 -8.02 10.15
N SER A 150 -18.56 -6.71 9.92
CA SER A 150 -19.79 -5.92 10.10
C SER A 150 -20.88 -6.33 9.10
N LEU A 151 -20.53 -6.55 7.84
CA LEU A 151 -21.47 -7.01 6.82
C LEU A 151 -22.02 -8.40 7.14
N ARG A 152 -21.17 -9.33 7.56
CA ARG A 152 -21.60 -10.67 7.99
C ARG A 152 -22.55 -10.61 9.19
N LYS A 153 -22.23 -9.77 10.18
CA LYS A 153 -23.10 -9.59 11.35
C LYS A 153 -24.44 -8.98 10.97
N ALA A 154 -24.45 -7.90 10.17
CA ALA A 154 -25.66 -7.26 9.71
C ALA A 154 -26.55 -8.22 8.88
N THR A 155 -25.93 -9.04 8.02
CA THR A 155 -26.65 -10.06 7.24
C THR A 155 -27.26 -11.14 8.14
N ASN A 156 -26.51 -11.64 9.12
CA ASN A 156 -27.00 -12.64 10.08
C ASN A 156 -28.13 -12.09 10.97
N ASP A 157 -27.97 -10.84 11.44
CA ASP A 157 -29.00 -10.19 12.26
C ASP A 157 -30.30 -9.94 11.47
N ALA A 158 -30.17 -9.51 10.21
CA ALA A 158 -31.32 -9.35 9.30
C ALA A 158 -32.01 -10.69 9.03
N GLN A 159 -31.23 -11.76 8.78
CA GLN A 159 -31.76 -13.09 8.54
C GLN A 159 -32.44 -13.68 9.77
N THR A 160 -31.84 -13.52 10.95
CA THR A 160 -32.46 -13.94 12.24
C THR A 160 -33.73 -13.14 12.51
N SER A 161 -33.72 -11.83 12.26
CA SER A 161 -34.92 -10.99 12.43
C SER A 161 -36.03 -11.38 11.46
N PHE A 162 -35.68 -11.71 10.20
CA PHE A 162 -36.64 -12.21 9.20
C PHE A 162 -37.22 -13.55 9.61
N GLN A 163 -36.40 -14.51 10.04
CA GLN A 163 -36.86 -15.83 10.52
C GLN A 163 -37.76 -15.72 11.75
N ASN A 164 -37.43 -14.83 12.70
CA ASN A 164 -38.26 -14.59 13.89
C ASN A 164 -39.62 -13.96 13.51
N LYS A 165 -39.62 -13.03 12.55
CA LYS A 165 -40.90 -12.47 12.04
C LYS A 165 -41.72 -13.49 11.28
N GLN A 166 -41.09 -14.37 10.52
CA GLN A 166 -41.75 -15.44 9.80
C GLN A 166 -42.32 -16.52 10.74
N ALA A 167 -41.57 -16.88 11.80
CA ALA A 167 -42.05 -17.78 12.85
C ALA A 167 -43.26 -17.21 13.62
N THR A 168 -43.20 -15.90 13.95
CA THR A 168 -44.34 -15.23 14.63
C THR A 168 -45.54 -15.09 13.69
N ALA A 169 -45.33 -14.77 12.40
CA ALA A 169 -46.40 -14.71 11.40
C ALA A 169 -47.01 -16.11 11.15
N GLY A 170 -46.16 -17.16 11.15
CA GLY A 170 -46.63 -18.55 11.07
C GLY A 170 -47.48 -18.97 12.25
N LEU A 171 -47.08 -18.59 13.47
CA LEU A 171 -47.87 -18.85 14.71
C LEU A 171 -49.19 -18.10 14.68
N VAL A 172 -49.24 -16.84 14.28
CA VAL A 172 -50.48 -16.07 14.15
C VAL A 172 -51.35 -16.64 13.02
N GLY A 173 -50.75 -17.07 11.91
CA GLY A 173 -51.46 -17.72 10.82
C GLY A 173 -52.08 -19.06 11.19
N THR A 174 -51.40 -19.88 12.00
CA THR A 174 -51.94 -21.17 12.48
C THR A 174 -53.05 -20.99 13.52
N LEU A 175 -52.96 -19.98 14.39
CA LEU A 175 -54.03 -19.66 15.33
C LEU A 175 -55.26 -19.08 14.63
N ALA A 176 -55.09 -18.21 13.63
CA ALA A 176 -56.19 -17.68 12.84
C ALA A 176 -56.77 -18.74 11.89
N GLY A 177 -55.94 -19.59 11.28
CA GLY A 177 -56.34 -20.69 10.42
C GLY A 177 -57.06 -21.80 11.20
N GLY A 178 -56.63 -22.09 12.43
CA GLY A 178 -57.29 -23.04 13.32
C GLY A 178 -58.70 -22.60 13.75
N ALA A 179 -58.82 -21.29 14.02
CA ALA A 179 -60.14 -20.72 14.38
C ALA A 179 -61.15 -20.72 13.23
N THR A 180 -60.65 -20.47 12.00
CA THR A 180 -61.51 -20.53 10.78
C THR A 180 -61.84 -21.96 10.37
N ALA A 181 -60.97 -22.94 10.58
CA ALA A 181 -61.18 -24.34 10.30
C ALA A 181 -62.25 -24.93 11.26
N TYR A 182 -62.23 -24.48 12.53
CA TYR A 182 -63.24 -24.88 13.50
C TYR A 182 -64.64 -24.25 13.25
N GLY A 183 -64.67 -23.06 12.67
CA GLY A 183 -65.94 -22.35 12.32
C GLY A 183 -66.56 -22.82 11.01
N LEU A 184 -65.83 -23.40 10.09
CA LEU A 184 -66.35 -23.90 8.81
C LEU A 184 -66.68 -25.41 8.81
N GLY A 185 -66.28 -26.14 9.84
CA GLY A 185 -66.57 -27.56 9.99
C GLY A 185 -68.06 -27.87 10.36
N GLN A 186 -68.89 -26.85 10.62
CA GLN A 186 -70.26 -26.97 10.94
C GLN A 186 -71.23 -26.75 9.77
N MET A 187 -70.73 -26.46 8.58
CA MET A 187 -71.58 -26.32 7.44
C MET A 187 -71.19 -27.30 6.34
N ASN A 188 -71.94 -28.42 6.31
CA ASN A 188 -72.20 -29.20 5.12
C ASN A 188 -71.17 -30.17 4.55
N ALA A 189 -71.34 -31.43 4.82
CA ALA A 189 -71.13 -32.52 3.86
C ALA A 189 -72.34 -32.64 2.94
N PRO A 190 -72.37 -33.37 1.83
CA PRO A 190 -71.38 -34.27 1.24
C PRO A 190 -71.16 -34.04 -0.25
N VAL A 191 -70.28 -34.78 -0.91
CA VAL A 191 -70.47 -35.66 -2.05
C VAL A 191 -69.12 -35.98 -2.72
N ALA A 192 -68.82 -37.19 -2.68
CA ALA A 192 -68.12 -38.11 -3.56
C ALA A 192 -67.32 -37.68 -4.77
N ALA A 193 -66.21 -38.43 -4.95
CA ALA A 193 -65.60 -38.99 -6.13
C ALA A 193 -64.54 -38.16 -6.88
N GLY A 194 -63.41 -38.77 -7.01
CA GLY A 194 -62.42 -38.42 -8.07
C GLY A 194 -60.96 -38.77 -7.75
N ASN A 195 -60.72 -40.05 -7.75
CA ASN A 195 -59.42 -40.65 -7.68
C ASN A 195 -58.57 -40.23 -8.91
N LYS A 196 -57.46 -39.54 -8.72
CA LYS A 196 -56.43 -39.51 -9.77
C LYS A 196 -55.02 -39.42 -9.12
N LYS A 197 -54.41 -40.58 -9.09
CA LYS A 197 -52.98 -40.74 -8.80
C LYS A 197 -52.16 -40.11 -9.92
N ILE A 198 -51.21 -39.23 -9.59
CA ILE A 198 -50.15 -38.89 -10.48
C ILE A 198 -48.85 -39.19 -9.75
N GLY A 199 -48.16 -40.20 -10.25
CA GLY A 199 -46.86 -40.63 -9.73
C GLY A 199 -45.71 -39.71 -10.11
N PRO A 200 -44.55 -39.90 -9.46
CA PRO A 200 -43.40 -39.06 -9.69
C PRO A 200 -42.59 -39.46 -10.94
N THR A 201 -42.33 -38.55 -11.84
CA THR A 201 -41.34 -38.76 -12.89
C THR A 201 -40.01 -38.18 -12.46
N ALA A 202 -39.09 -39.09 -12.17
CA ALA A 202 -37.68 -38.81 -12.11
C ALA A 202 -37.15 -38.59 -13.51
N SER A 203 -36.41 -37.53 -13.75
CA SER A 203 -35.49 -37.43 -14.90
C SER A 203 -34.09 -37.08 -14.45
N VAL A 204 -33.29 -38.11 -14.55
CA VAL A 204 -31.84 -38.11 -14.50
C VAL A 204 -31.30 -37.37 -15.72
N LEU A 205 -30.45 -36.39 -15.55
CA LEU A 205 -29.54 -35.94 -16.60
C LEU A 205 -28.09 -36.10 -16.10
N GLN A 206 -27.48 -37.18 -16.64
CA GLN A 206 -26.06 -37.40 -16.64
C GLN A 206 -25.38 -36.29 -17.46
N ASN A 207 -24.39 -35.66 -16.88
CA ASN A 207 -23.46 -34.85 -17.63
C ASN A 207 -22.19 -35.66 -17.91
N LYS A 208 -21.89 -35.88 -19.17
CA LYS A 208 -20.62 -36.37 -19.69
C LYS A 208 -19.76 -35.18 -20.07
N GLY A 209 -18.50 -35.25 -19.62
CA GLY A 209 -17.45 -34.31 -19.85
C GLY A 209 -16.93 -34.18 -21.29
N TYR A 210 -16.21 -33.12 -21.47
CA TYR A 210 -14.89 -33.05 -22.12
C TYR A 210 -14.15 -31.88 -21.50
#